data_0c1cbb17f5fef0d66e5d54d3e82dd691
#
_entry.id   0c1cbb17f5fef0d66e5d54d3e82dd691
#
_cell.length_a   1.000
_cell.length_b   1.000
_cell.length_c   1.000
_cell.angle_alpha   90.00
_cell.angle_beta   90.00
_cell.angle_gamma   90.00
#
_symmetry.space_group_name_H-M   'P 1'
#
loop_
_entity.id
_entity.type
_entity.pdbx_description
1 polymer ?
#
loop_
_entity_poly.entity_id
_entity_poly.type
_entity_poly.pdbx_seq_one_letter_code
_entity_poly.pdbx_strand_id
1 'polypeptide(L)'
;MASTIEVDQIKHSDGSAITFTLPIADGSAGHLLKTNGSGVLSFVADTDTGILSVAADTSPQLGGDLDCNGAQIQWSKGADVASATALVLLTDGNFFDVTGTVTITSFNTTGGPGTQIKLQFDAACLLTHHATDLKLPGGANITTAAGDVAEFIEYAAGDYICTSYTKADGKAVVASHPATIGLATIWVPAVAMYGVTTNPPDSASVETTATRPELKVLDFDAGTNQYAQFVIAMPNSWNKGTITFTPYWVPASTNTGNCIWGLQAVSFGDSDGADAVFGTVQTSTDAGIGTLEDVQIGPVSAAITVGGTPLDEDITFFQVYRDAAAGGDTFSADARLLGVKIIFTTDQENDA
;
A
#
# COMPACT_ATOMS: atom_id res chain seq x y z
N MET A 1 -20.26 -86.52 -11.36
CA MET A 1 -19.46 -86.79 -10.15
C MET A 1 -18.42 -85.68 -10.08
N ALA A 2 -18.34 -84.93 -9.01
CA ALA A 2 -17.32 -83.96 -8.79
C ALA A 2 -16.02 -84.69 -8.41
N SER A 3 -14.93 -84.45 -9.08
CA SER A 3 -13.62 -85.03 -8.72
C SER A 3 -13.04 -84.16 -7.62
N THR A 4 -12.69 -84.71 -6.49
CA THR A 4 -12.03 -84.10 -5.39
C THR A 4 -10.54 -84.48 -5.42
N ILE A 5 -9.63 -83.58 -5.33
CA ILE A 5 -8.23 -83.84 -5.14
C ILE A 5 -7.90 -83.53 -3.68
N GLU A 6 -7.51 -84.56 -2.91
CA GLU A 6 -7.06 -84.37 -1.54
C GLU A 6 -5.52 -84.27 -1.52
N VAL A 7 -5.04 -83.16 -1.04
CA VAL A 7 -3.58 -82.95 -0.86
C VAL A 7 -3.30 -82.19 0.45
N ASP A 8 -2.38 -82.73 1.26
CA ASP A 8 -1.95 -82.09 2.50
C ASP A 8 -0.78 -81.12 2.27
N GLN A 9 -0.10 -81.27 1.17
CA GLN A 9 1.11 -80.52 0.86
C GLN A 9 1.27 -80.30 -0.64
N ILE A 10 1.77 -79.11 -0.99
CA ILE A 10 2.16 -78.78 -2.37
C ILE A 10 3.68 -78.61 -2.37
N LYS A 11 4.40 -79.34 -3.25
CA LYS A 11 5.84 -79.26 -3.44
C LYS A 11 6.18 -78.70 -4.82
N HIS A 12 7.29 -78.00 -4.94
CA HIS A 12 7.82 -77.62 -6.24
C HIS A 12 8.31 -78.88 -6.99
N SER A 13 8.06 -78.96 -8.28
CA SER A 13 8.36 -80.14 -9.10
C SER A 13 9.83 -80.44 -9.29
N ASP A 14 10.73 -79.50 -8.97
CA ASP A 14 12.18 -79.64 -9.10
C ASP A 14 12.89 -80.27 -7.89
N GLY A 15 12.15 -80.68 -6.89
CA GLY A 15 12.70 -81.29 -5.66
C GLY A 15 13.21 -80.25 -4.65
N SER A 16 13.06 -78.96 -4.90
CA SER A 16 13.40 -77.90 -3.97
C SER A 16 12.66 -78.08 -2.63
N ALA A 17 13.35 -77.75 -1.54
CA ALA A 17 12.96 -78.12 -0.18
C ALA A 17 11.76 -77.35 0.41
N ILE A 18 11.08 -76.54 -0.38
CA ILE A 18 9.93 -75.78 0.13
C ILE A 18 8.66 -76.62 -0.10
N THR A 19 8.13 -77.15 0.98
CA THR A 19 6.82 -77.80 1.02
C THR A 19 5.84 -76.86 1.67
N PHE A 20 4.76 -76.54 0.97
CA PHE A 20 3.68 -75.78 1.60
C PHE A 20 2.67 -76.71 2.25
N THR A 21 2.47 -76.54 3.56
CA THR A 21 1.41 -77.25 4.29
C THR A 21 0.13 -76.45 4.18
N LEU A 22 -0.91 -77.08 3.68
CA LEU A 22 -2.23 -76.45 3.55
C LEU A 22 -2.96 -76.38 4.89
N PRO A 23 -3.77 -75.38 5.12
CA PRO A 23 -4.65 -75.37 6.28
C PRO A 23 -5.61 -76.55 6.28
N ILE A 24 -5.85 -77.14 7.47
CA ILE A 24 -6.79 -78.30 7.65
C ILE A 24 -8.24 -77.87 7.74
N ALA A 25 -8.54 -76.60 7.86
CA ALA A 25 -9.86 -76.03 7.90
C ALA A 25 -9.99 -74.87 6.91
N ASP A 26 -11.18 -74.70 6.40
CA ASP A 26 -11.53 -73.57 5.56
C ASP A 26 -11.46 -72.22 6.36
N GLY A 27 -11.12 -71.14 5.72
CA GLY A 27 -11.16 -69.82 6.29
C GLY A 27 -12.59 -69.23 6.31
N SER A 28 -12.78 -68.17 7.05
CA SER A 28 -14.00 -67.37 6.97
C SER A 28 -14.05 -66.57 5.67
N ALA A 29 -15.24 -66.21 5.22
CA ALA A 29 -15.41 -65.36 4.04
C ALA A 29 -14.56 -64.06 4.17
N GLY A 30 -13.74 -63.75 3.15
CA GLY A 30 -12.84 -62.61 3.13
C GLY A 30 -11.44 -62.88 3.74
N HIS A 31 -11.14 -64.13 4.18
CA HIS A 31 -9.81 -64.49 4.60
C HIS A 31 -8.87 -64.70 3.38
N LEU A 32 -7.63 -64.29 3.52
CA LEU A 32 -6.55 -64.54 2.54
C LEU A 32 -5.74 -65.76 2.96
N LEU A 33 -5.29 -66.58 1.99
CA LEU A 33 -4.32 -67.64 2.23
C LEU A 33 -2.93 -66.99 2.28
N LYS A 34 -2.28 -67.01 3.44
CA LYS A 34 -0.98 -66.33 3.67
C LYS A 34 0.07 -67.34 4.14
N THR A 35 1.30 -67.15 3.69
CA THR A 35 2.48 -67.89 4.14
C THR A 35 3.08 -67.27 5.39
N ASN A 36 3.58 -68.10 6.34
CA ASN A 36 4.37 -67.64 7.47
C ASN A 36 5.88 -67.48 7.15
N GLY A 37 6.30 -67.64 5.88
CA GLY A 37 7.70 -67.62 5.45
C GLY A 37 8.47 -68.92 5.70
N SER A 38 7.87 -69.92 6.34
CA SER A 38 8.49 -71.24 6.68
C SER A 38 7.71 -72.43 6.09
N GLY A 39 6.93 -72.19 5.03
CA GLY A 39 6.23 -73.22 4.29
C GLY A 39 4.84 -73.58 4.85
N VAL A 40 4.37 -72.94 5.90
CA VAL A 40 2.98 -73.13 6.40
C VAL A 40 2.08 -72.08 5.80
N LEU A 41 0.96 -72.51 5.24
CA LEU A 41 -0.10 -71.67 4.74
C LEU A 41 -1.25 -71.65 5.79
N SER A 42 -1.78 -70.49 6.05
CA SER A 42 -2.96 -70.34 6.93
C SER A 42 -3.89 -69.29 6.36
N PHE A 43 -5.20 -69.47 6.65
CA PHE A 43 -6.16 -68.42 6.36
C PHE A 43 -6.07 -67.36 7.45
N VAL A 44 -5.85 -66.11 7.05
CA VAL A 44 -5.83 -64.96 7.95
C VAL A 44 -6.87 -63.97 7.47
N ALA A 45 -7.46 -63.24 8.41
CA ALA A 45 -8.34 -62.11 8.04
C ALA A 45 -7.52 -61.16 7.12
N ASP A 46 -8.17 -60.74 6.06
CA ASP A 46 -7.63 -59.61 5.28
C ASP A 46 -7.67 -58.36 6.15
N THR A 47 -6.50 -58.03 6.67
CA THR A 47 -6.31 -56.79 7.45
C THR A 47 -5.95 -55.60 6.58
N ASP A 48 -5.73 -55.89 5.28
CA ASP A 48 -5.53 -54.87 4.27
C ASP A 48 -6.89 -54.46 3.71
N THR A 49 -7.69 -53.85 4.55
CA THR A 49 -9.01 -53.35 4.18
C THR A 49 -8.95 -52.15 3.24
N GLY A 50 -7.82 -51.91 2.59
CA GLY A 50 -7.57 -50.65 1.94
C GLY A 50 -7.78 -49.49 2.93
N ILE A 51 -7.28 -48.34 2.73
CA ILE A 51 -7.52 -47.21 3.64
C ILE A 51 -9.04 -46.92 3.65
N LEU A 52 -9.77 -47.54 4.58
CA LEU A 52 -11.25 -47.31 4.77
C LEU A 52 -11.55 -45.87 5.14
N SER A 53 -10.59 -45.20 5.74
CA SER A 53 -10.61 -43.75 5.90
C SER A 53 -9.15 -43.25 6.17
N VAL A 54 -8.82 -42.11 5.63
CA VAL A 54 -7.54 -41.39 5.92
C VAL A 54 -7.45 -41.03 7.42
N ALA A 55 -8.58 -41.05 8.14
CA ALA A 55 -8.66 -40.79 9.59
C ALA A 55 -7.95 -41.86 10.44
N ALA A 56 -7.76 -43.07 9.91
CA ALA A 56 -7.03 -44.16 10.59
C ALA A 56 -5.50 -44.03 10.42
N ASP A 57 -5.05 -43.25 9.48
CA ASP A 57 -3.63 -42.94 9.26
C ASP A 57 -3.25 -41.65 9.99
N THR A 58 -2.41 -41.74 10.97
CA THR A 58 -1.94 -40.56 11.74
C THR A 58 -0.89 -39.74 11.01
N SER A 59 -0.41 -40.20 9.86
CA SER A 59 0.60 -39.52 9.03
C SER A 59 0.39 -39.82 7.53
N PRO A 60 -0.78 -39.50 6.98
CA PRO A 60 -1.11 -39.84 5.60
C PRO A 60 -0.15 -39.13 4.65
N GLN A 61 0.60 -39.92 3.84
CA GLN A 61 1.47 -39.41 2.80
C GLN A 61 0.89 -39.77 1.43
N LEU A 62 0.64 -38.75 0.61
CA LEU A 62 0.24 -38.96 -0.78
C LEU A 62 1.51 -39.02 -1.64
N GLY A 63 1.68 -40.12 -2.37
CA GLY A 63 2.81 -40.30 -3.30
C GLY A 63 2.68 -39.51 -4.61
N GLY A 64 1.63 -38.70 -4.74
CA GLY A 64 1.29 -37.87 -5.88
C GLY A 64 0.23 -36.84 -5.52
N ASP A 65 -0.32 -36.16 -6.51
CA ASP A 65 -1.37 -35.13 -6.32
C ASP A 65 -2.63 -35.75 -5.72
N LEU A 66 -3.32 -35.01 -4.84
CA LEU A 66 -4.62 -35.39 -4.31
C LEU A 66 -5.69 -35.11 -5.38
N ASP A 67 -6.15 -36.15 -6.08
CA ASP A 67 -7.33 -36.06 -6.93
C ASP A 67 -8.59 -36.30 -6.09
N CYS A 68 -9.36 -35.24 -5.89
CA CYS A 68 -10.62 -35.33 -5.12
C CYS A 68 -11.79 -35.89 -5.94
N ASN A 69 -11.58 -36.32 -7.18
CA ASN A 69 -12.58 -36.93 -8.07
C ASN A 69 -13.92 -36.18 -8.09
N GLY A 70 -13.87 -34.85 -8.19
CA GLY A 70 -15.03 -33.95 -8.20
C GLY A 70 -15.63 -33.65 -6.81
N ALA A 71 -15.07 -34.20 -5.74
CA ALA A 71 -15.48 -33.86 -4.37
C ALA A 71 -14.82 -32.54 -3.93
N GLN A 72 -15.46 -31.84 -2.99
CA GLN A 72 -14.92 -30.62 -2.40
C GLN A 72 -13.92 -30.94 -1.29
N ILE A 73 -12.85 -30.16 -1.20
CA ILE A 73 -12.00 -30.09 0.01
C ILE A 73 -12.68 -29.14 0.99
N GLN A 74 -13.17 -29.67 2.09
CA GLN A 74 -13.80 -28.88 3.15
C GLN A 74 -12.75 -28.44 4.15
N TRP A 75 -12.65 -27.12 4.34
CA TRP A 75 -11.82 -26.52 5.38
C TRP A 75 -12.62 -26.48 6.68
N SER A 76 -12.01 -26.97 7.76
CA SER A 76 -12.67 -26.94 9.08
C SER A 76 -12.61 -25.55 9.69
N LYS A 77 -13.74 -25.07 10.24
CA LYS A 77 -13.74 -23.96 11.16
C LYS A 77 -13.24 -24.45 12.52
N GLY A 78 -12.17 -23.83 13.00
CA GLY A 78 -11.68 -24.02 14.36
C GLY A 78 -12.49 -23.24 15.40
N ALA A 79 -12.14 -23.38 16.66
CA ALA A 79 -12.71 -22.59 17.74
C ALA A 79 -12.33 -21.11 17.59
N ASP A 80 -13.16 -20.22 18.15
CA ASP A 80 -12.87 -18.79 18.16
C ASP A 80 -11.59 -18.48 18.93
N VAL A 81 -10.79 -17.55 18.42
CA VAL A 81 -9.48 -17.19 18.96
C VAL A 81 -9.51 -15.78 19.50
N ALA A 82 -9.17 -15.58 20.77
CA ALA A 82 -9.06 -14.25 21.34
C ALA A 82 -7.83 -13.52 20.80
N SER A 83 -7.99 -12.25 20.36
CA SER A 83 -6.88 -11.41 19.91
C SER A 83 -5.84 -11.23 21.02
N ALA A 84 -4.57 -11.37 20.66
CA ALA A 84 -3.43 -11.22 21.55
C ALA A 84 -2.23 -10.70 20.76
N THR A 85 -1.23 -10.13 21.44
CA THR A 85 0.00 -9.62 20.79
C THR A 85 0.69 -10.71 19.96
N ALA A 86 0.82 -11.91 20.51
CA ALA A 86 1.12 -13.13 19.75
C ALA A 86 -0.16 -13.96 19.68
N LEU A 87 -0.81 -13.97 18.54
CA LEU A 87 -2.08 -14.68 18.34
C LEU A 87 -1.81 -16.18 18.33
N VAL A 88 -2.48 -16.92 19.22
CA VAL A 88 -2.34 -18.37 19.32
C VAL A 88 -3.41 -19.04 18.49
N LEU A 89 -3.06 -19.42 17.26
CA LEU A 89 -3.93 -20.22 16.40
C LEU A 89 -3.95 -21.68 16.86
N LEU A 90 -5.13 -22.28 16.82
CA LEU A 90 -5.34 -23.67 17.20
C LEU A 90 -5.10 -24.60 16.00
N THR A 91 -5.09 -25.92 16.26
CA THR A 91 -4.85 -26.95 15.23
C THR A 91 -6.12 -27.70 14.85
N ASP A 92 -7.28 -27.17 15.25
CA ASP A 92 -8.61 -27.78 15.04
C ASP A 92 -9.31 -27.31 13.76
N GLY A 93 -8.64 -26.42 13.00
CA GLY A 93 -9.17 -25.92 11.74
C GLY A 93 -8.16 -25.05 10.98
N ASN A 94 -8.61 -24.56 9.83
CA ASN A 94 -7.88 -23.60 8.99
C ASN A 94 -8.61 -22.26 8.85
N PHE A 95 -9.80 -22.14 9.41
CA PHE A 95 -10.62 -20.93 9.44
C PHE A 95 -10.99 -20.60 10.88
N PHE A 96 -10.69 -19.40 11.33
CA PHE A 96 -10.91 -18.97 12.72
C PHE A 96 -11.58 -17.59 12.77
N ASP A 97 -12.48 -17.41 13.74
CA ASP A 97 -12.98 -16.11 14.14
C ASP A 97 -12.06 -15.51 15.21
N VAL A 98 -11.52 -14.33 14.94
CA VAL A 98 -10.67 -13.60 15.90
C VAL A 98 -11.52 -12.60 16.66
N THR A 99 -11.66 -12.83 17.96
CA THR A 99 -12.45 -11.98 18.87
C THR A 99 -11.59 -10.98 19.62
N GLY A 100 -12.19 -9.84 20.01
CA GLY A 100 -11.52 -8.82 20.83
C GLY A 100 -10.74 -7.78 20.00
N THR A 101 -10.02 -6.90 20.70
CA THR A 101 -9.43 -5.67 20.12
C THR A 101 -7.92 -5.51 20.42
N VAL A 102 -7.27 -6.55 20.91
CA VAL A 102 -5.83 -6.49 21.24
C VAL A 102 -5.02 -6.44 19.94
N THR A 103 -3.98 -5.60 19.92
CA THR A 103 -3.02 -5.53 18.82
C THR A 103 -2.34 -6.87 18.59
N ILE A 104 -2.24 -7.29 17.33
CA ILE A 104 -1.60 -8.55 16.91
C ILE A 104 -0.31 -8.21 16.15
N THR A 105 0.82 -8.76 16.60
CA THR A 105 2.13 -8.54 15.97
C THR A 105 2.73 -9.80 15.36
N SER A 106 2.26 -10.98 15.76
CA SER A 106 2.75 -12.27 15.29
C SER A 106 1.69 -13.36 15.48
N PHE A 107 1.87 -14.51 14.83
CA PHE A 107 1.11 -15.73 15.06
C PHE A 107 2.05 -16.84 15.52
N ASN A 108 1.52 -17.84 16.24
CA ASN A 108 2.27 -19.07 16.51
C ASN A 108 2.35 -19.95 15.26
N THR A 109 3.30 -20.87 15.24
CA THR A 109 3.29 -21.91 14.18
C THR A 109 2.09 -22.86 14.35
N THR A 110 1.49 -23.25 13.24
CA THR A 110 0.33 -24.15 13.20
C THR A 110 0.68 -25.52 12.60
N GLY A 111 0.90 -25.59 11.30
CA GLY A 111 1.28 -26.81 10.59
C GLY A 111 2.67 -26.75 9.96
N GLY A 112 3.36 -25.62 10.14
CA GLY A 112 4.64 -25.36 9.51
C GLY A 112 4.50 -24.73 8.11
N PRO A 113 5.64 -24.46 7.45
CA PRO A 113 5.68 -23.74 6.17
C PRO A 113 4.79 -24.40 5.09
N GLY A 114 3.96 -23.57 4.44
CA GLY A 114 2.95 -23.99 3.47
C GLY A 114 1.53 -24.08 4.05
N THR A 115 1.37 -24.03 5.36
CA THR A 115 0.03 -24.01 5.99
C THR A 115 -0.71 -22.73 5.64
N GLN A 116 -1.93 -22.90 5.15
CA GLN A 116 -2.85 -21.80 4.83
C GLN A 116 -3.90 -21.66 5.92
N ILE A 117 -4.14 -20.44 6.36
CA ILE A 117 -5.18 -20.09 7.32
C ILE A 117 -6.02 -18.93 6.81
N LYS A 118 -7.27 -18.90 7.23
CA LYS A 118 -8.19 -17.79 6.99
C LYS A 118 -8.71 -17.28 8.33
N LEU A 119 -8.65 -15.98 8.52
CA LEU A 119 -9.15 -15.31 9.71
C LEU A 119 -10.31 -14.39 9.35
N GLN A 120 -11.37 -14.44 10.13
CA GLN A 120 -12.41 -13.41 10.17
C GLN A 120 -12.24 -12.62 11.46
N PHE A 121 -12.44 -11.32 11.42
CA PHE A 121 -12.31 -10.45 12.59
C PHE A 121 -13.69 -9.98 13.06
N ASP A 122 -13.94 -10.12 14.37
CA ASP A 122 -15.22 -9.71 14.95
C ASP A 122 -15.19 -8.25 15.46
N ALA A 123 -14.01 -7.66 15.55
CA ALA A 123 -13.81 -6.32 16.07
C ALA A 123 -12.59 -5.63 15.45
N ALA A 124 -12.42 -4.33 15.79
CA ALA A 124 -11.26 -3.57 15.40
C ALA A 124 -10.06 -3.94 16.26
N CYS A 125 -9.09 -4.65 15.68
CA CYS A 125 -7.76 -4.83 16.26
C CYS A 125 -6.69 -4.34 15.27
N LEU A 126 -5.50 -3.98 15.75
CA LEU A 126 -4.39 -3.54 14.91
C LEU A 126 -3.52 -4.74 14.55
N LEU A 127 -3.45 -5.08 13.26
CA LEU A 127 -2.41 -5.97 12.72
C LEU A 127 -1.16 -5.13 12.47
N THR A 128 -0.06 -5.46 13.14
CA THR A 128 1.20 -4.72 12.98
C THR A 128 2.10 -5.42 11.98
N HIS A 129 2.44 -4.72 10.89
CA HIS A 129 3.37 -5.24 9.90
C HIS A 129 4.76 -5.48 10.52
N HIS A 130 5.34 -6.63 10.20
CA HIS A 130 6.73 -6.95 10.50
C HIS A 130 7.40 -7.55 9.26
N ALA A 131 8.69 -7.24 9.06
CA ALA A 131 9.43 -7.68 7.88
C ALA A 131 9.61 -9.20 7.79
N THR A 132 9.47 -9.92 8.90
CA THR A 132 9.55 -11.39 9.01
C THR A 132 8.26 -11.97 9.55
N ASP A 133 7.89 -11.70 10.79
CA ASP A 133 6.88 -12.44 11.54
C ASP A 133 5.46 -12.31 10.99
N LEU A 134 5.07 -11.10 10.51
CA LEU A 134 3.74 -10.84 9.97
C LEU A 134 3.81 -9.85 8.80
N LYS A 135 3.97 -10.37 7.60
CA LYS A 135 4.02 -9.55 6.37
C LYS A 135 2.62 -9.19 5.92
N LEU A 136 2.30 -7.91 5.98
CA LEU A 136 1.00 -7.38 5.53
C LEU A 136 1.12 -6.69 4.16
N PRO A 137 0.02 -6.60 3.39
CA PRO A 137 -0.03 -5.88 2.12
C PRO A 137 0.52 -4.45 2.23
N GLY A 138 1.33 -4.04 1.26
CA GLY A 138 1.94 -2.71 1.23
C GLY A 138 3.00 -2.44 2.30
N GLY A 139 3.34 -3.42 3.15
CA GLY A 139 4.30 -3.23 4.24
C GLY A 139 3.79 -2.31 5.36
N ALA A 140 2.48 -2.22 5.56
CA ALA A 140 1.85 -1.30 6.50
C ALA A 140 0.90 -2.01 7.45
N ASN A 141 0.63 -1.37 8.59
CA ASN A 141 -0.32 -1.86 9.58
C ASN A 141 -1.76 -1.81 9.03
N ILE A 142 -2.61 -2.72 9.49
CA ILE A 142 -4.03 -2.77 9.12
C ILE A 142 -4.85 -2.74 10.40
N THR A 143 -5.77 -1.79 10.52
CA THR A 143 -6.82 -1.84 11.53
C THR A 143 -8.00 -2.60 10.94
N THR A 144 -8.37 -3.72 11.58
CA THR A 144 -9.48 -4.56 11.16
C THR A 144 -10.82 -3.93 11.55
N ALA A 145 -11.89 -4.42 10.94
CA ALA A 145 -13.27 -4.15 11.34
C ALA A 145 -14.04 -5.45 11.45
N ALA A 146 -15.19 -5.42 12.11
CA ALA A 146 -16.07 -6.58 12.22
C ALA A 146 -16.50 -7.06 10.82
N GLY A 147 -16.29 -8.35 10.55
CA GLY A 147 -16.58 -8.97 9.26
C GLY A 147 -15.45 -8.92 8.24
N ASP A 148 -14.33 -8.27 8.53
CA ASP A 148 -13.14 -8.32 7.68
C ASP A 148 -12.59 -9.75 7.64
N VAL A 149 -12.08 -10.17 6.48
CA VAL A 149 -11.50 -11.50 6.28
C VAL A 149 -10.10 -11.37 5.67
N ALA A 150 -9.16 -12.16 6.21
CA ALA A 150 -7.79 -12.22 5.69
C ALA A 150 -7.32 -13.66 5.51
N GLU A 151 -6.51 -13.89 4.49
CA GLU A 151 -5.84 -15.16 4.22
C GLU A 151 -4.35 -15.03 4.42
N PHE A 152 -3.76 -16.01 5.10
CA PHE A 152 -2.33 -16.04 5.40
C PHE A 152 -1.73 -17.38 5.02
N ILE A 153 -0.44 -17.35 4.68
CA ILE A 153 0.38 -18.56 4.50
C ILE A 153 1.55 -18.48 5.48
N GLU A 154 1.79 -19.54 6.23
CA GLU A 154 3.00 -19.73 7.02
C GLU A 154 4.16 -20.01 6.05
N TYR A 155 5.09 -19.10 5.85
CA TYR A 155 6.20 -19.25 4.92
C TYR A 155 7.51 -19.70 5.60
N ALA A 156 7.62 -19.51 6.91
CA ALA A 156 8.61 -20.10 7.79
C ALA A 156 7.94 -20.33 9.16
N ALA A 157 8.52 -21.13 10.02
CA ALA A 157 7.90 -21.52 11.30
C ALA A 157 7.55 -20.27 12.15
N GLY A 158 6.26 -20.00 12.31
CA GLY A 158 5.73 -18.82 13.02
C GLY A 158 5.74 -17.53 12.22
N ASP A 159 6.23 -17.53 10.99
CA ASP A 159 6.30 -16.36 10.11
C ASP A 159 5.21 -16.43 9.03
N TYR A 160 4.39 -15.41 8.93
CA TYR A 160 3.22 -15.40 8.06
C TYR A 160 3.24 -14.26 7.04
N ILE A 161 2.72 -14.54 5.86
CA ILE A 161 2.43 -13.54 4.83
C ILE A 161 0.93 -13.49 4.57
N CYS A 162 0.33 -12.30 4.62
CA CYS A 162 -1.03 -12.06 4.20
C CYS A 162 -1.10 -12.08 2.67
N THR A 163 -1.82 -13.04 2.11
CA THR A 163 -2.01 -13.20 0.66
C THR A 163 -3.25 -12.51 0.15
N SER A 164 -4.24 -12.30 1.02
CA SER A 164 -5.48 -11.61 0.70
C SER A 164 -6.05 -10.95 1.95
N TYR A 165 -6.60 -9.76 1.80
CA TYR A 165 -7.38 -9.07 2.84
C TYR A 165 -8.60 -8.43 2.19
N THR A 166 -9.78 -8.75 2.70
CA THR A 166 -11.06 -8.23 2.21
C THR A 166 -11.78 -7.51 3.35
N LYS A 167 -12.07 -6.24 3.15
CA LYS A 167 -12.87 -5.45 4.08
C LYS A 167 -14.34 -5.78 3.94
N ALA A 168 -15.06 -5.90 5.05
CA ALA A 168 -16.48 -6.16 5.08
C ALA A 168 -17.31 -5.06 4.40
N ASP A 169 -16.82 -3.83 4.37
CA ASP A 169 -17.46 -2.70 3.70
C ASP A 169 -17.20 -2.64 2.18
N GLY A 170 -16.42 -3.60 1.64
CA GLY A 170 -16.06 -3.67 0.22
C GLY A 170 -15.05 -2.63 -0.26
N LYS A 171 -14.52 -1.80 0.63
CA LYS A 171 -13.50 -0.81 0.27
C LYS A 171 -12.12 -1.45 0.13
N ALA A 172 -11.25 -0.80 -0.62
CA ALA A 172 -9.86 -1.23 -0.70
C ALA A 172 -9.21 -1.22 0.69
N VAL A 173 -8.28 -2.17 0.92
CA VAL A 173 -7.39 -2.11 2.08
C VAL A 173 -6.47 -0.91 1.86
N VAL A 174 -6.84 0.20 2.44
CA VAL A 174 -5.90 1.31 2.57
C VAL A 174 -4.95 0.88 3.69
N ALA A 175 -3.74 0.48 3.32
CA ALA A 175 -2.68 0.40 4.30
C ALA A 175 -2.66 1.75 5.02
N SER A 176 -2.70 1.76 6.35
CA SER A 176 -2.43 2.97 7.09
C SER A 176 -0.94 3.30 6.96
N HIS A 177 -0.52 3.64 5.74
CA HIS A 177 0.62 4.51 5.60
C HIS A 177 0.20 5.81 6.29
N PRO A 178 0.99 6.41 7.17
CA PRO A 178 0.78 7.82 7.43
C PRO A 178 0.76 8.44 6.04
N ALA A 179 -0.39 8.95 5.66
CA ALA A 179 -0.60 9.42 4.30
C ALA A 179 0.34 10.57 4.01
N THR A 180 1.55 10.23 3.58
CA THR A 180 2.27 11.12 2.70
C THR A 180 1.66 10.87 1.34
N ILE A 181 0.43 11.31 1.15
CA ILE A 181 -0.31 11.10 -0.10
C ILE A 181 0.39 11.84 -1.23
N GLY A 182 1.41 12.58 -0.92
CA GLY A 182 2.29 13.15 -1.91
C GLY A 182 2.17 14.66 -2.02
N LEU A 183 2.85 15.19 -3.01
CA LEU A 183 2.82 16.60 -3.34
C LEU A 183 1.76 16.84 -4.41
N ALA A 184 0.89 17.81 -4.17
CA ALA A 184 -0.03 18.37 -5.15
C ALA A 184 0.43 19.77 -5.58
N THR A 185 -0.05 20.25 -6.72
CA THR A 185 0.35 21.54 -7.26
C THR A 185 -0.84 22.33 -7.77
N ILE A 186 -0.80 23.65 -7.57
CA ILE A 186 -1.73 24.60 -8.17
C ILE A 186 -0.93 25.56 -9.03
N TRP A 187 -1.33 25.71 -10.31
CA TRP A 187 -0.79 26.71 -11.18
C TRP A 187 -1.60 28.00 -11.09
N VAL A 188 -0.95 29.13 -10.81
CA VAL A 188 -1.58 30.45 -10.78
C VAL A 188 -0.91 31.31 -11.84
N PRO A 189 -1.59 31.58 -12.97
CA PRO A 189 -1.06 32.45 -14.02
C PRO A 189 -1.04 33.90 -13.56
N ALA A 190 -0.09 34.70 -14.06
CA ALA A 190 0.04 36.12 -13.73
C ALA A 190 -1.23 36.94 -14.01
N VAL A 191 -2.01 36.54 -15.02
CA VAL A 191 -3.29 37.20 -15.36
C VAL A 191 -4.40 37.01 -14.31
N ALA A 192 -4.26 36.03 -13.42
CA ALA A 192 -5.16 35.82 -12.29
C ALA A 192 -4.75 36.60 -11.04
N MET A 193 -3.67 37.32 -11.12
CA MET A 193 -3.13 38.14 -10.03
C MET A 193 -3.52 39.60 -10.22
N TYR A 194 -3.56 40.34 -9.13
CA TYR A 194 -3.82 41.78 -9.14
C TYR A 194 -2.72 42.53 -8.41
N GLY A 195 -2.35 43.72 -8.92
CA GLY A 195 -1.41 44.59 -8.26
C GLY A 195 -1.99 45.17 -6.96
N VAL A 196 -1.15 45.34 -5.96
CA VAL A 196 -1.53 46.04 -4.73
C VAL A 196 -1.54 47.56 -4.96
N THR A 197 -2.18 48.31 -4.05
CA THR A 197 -2.28 49.77 -4.18
C THR A 197 -0.91 50.45 -4.16
N THR A 198 0.05 49.90 -3.41
CA THR A 198 1.38 50.48 -3.26
C THR A 198 2.38 49.64 -4.05
N ASN A 199 3.04 50.22 -5.03
CA ASN A 199 4.03 49.59 -5.92
C ASN A 199 3.50 48.32 -6.61
N PRO A 200 2.44 48.41 -7.42
CA PRO A 200 2.01 47.27 -8.25
C PRO A 200 2.99 47.06 -9.42
N PRO A 201 3.18 45.84 -9.91
CA PRO A 201 3.78 45.59 -11.21
C PRO A 201 2.82 45.98 -12.35
N ASP A 202 3.36 46.25 -13.53
CA ASP A 202 2.58 46.56 -14.72
C ASP A 202 2.00 45.26 -15.34
N SER A 203 0.73 45.30 -15.75
CA SER A 203 0.17 44.24 -16.58
C SER A 203 0.55 44.45 -18.03
N ALA A 204 1.19 43.47 -18.64
CA ALA A 204 1.64 43.55 -20.03
C ALA A 204 1.24 42.33 -20.87
N SER A 205 1.17 42.59 -22.17
CA SER A 205 1.06 41.54 -23.20
C SER A 205 2.31 41.64 -24.09
N VAL A 206 3.00 40.52 -24.22
CA VAL A 206 4.21 40.43 -25.03
C VAL A 206 3.95 39.56 -26.24
N GLU A 207 3.94 40.17 -27.43
CA GLU A 207 3.89 39.45 -28.70
C GLU A 207 5.31 39.14 -29.13
N THR A 208 5.73 37.88 -29.10
CA THR A 208 7.07 37.48 -29.53
C THR A 208 7.21 37.50 -31.06
N THR A 209 6.23 36.95 -31.76
CA THR A 209 6.09 36.98 -33.23
C THR A 209 4.62 36.79 -33.57
N ALA A 210 4.12 37.44 -34.56
CA ALA A 210 2.75 37.29 -35.02
C ALA A 210 2.36 35.82 -35.24
N THR A 211 1.16 35.43 -34.78
CA THR A 211 0.59 34.06 -34.84
C THR A 211 1.25 33.02 -33.89
N ARG A 212 2.13 33.44 -32.99
CA ARG A 212 2.73 32.62 -31.95
C ARG A 212 2.09 32.90 -30.60
N PRO A 213 2.43 32.15 -29.53
CA PRO A 213 1.91 32.44 -28.20
C PRO A 213 2.17 33.87 -27.76
N GLU A 214 1.14 34.53 -27.30
CA GLU A 214 1.23 35.85 -26.68
C GLU A 214 1.36 35.66 -25.16
N LEU A 215 2.38 36.27 -24.57
CA LEU A 215 2.66 36.14 -23.15
C LEU A 215 1.85 37.21 -22.39
N LYS A 216 1.00 36.77 -21.47
CA LYS A 216 0.32 37.64 -20.50
C LYS A 216 1.12 37.61 -19.20
N VAL A 217 1.69 38.73 -18.85
CA VAL A 217 2.67 38.83 -17.76
C VAL A 217 2.34 39.95 -16.79
N LEU A 218 2.89 39.85 -15.59
CA LEU A 218 3.12 40.99 -14.71
C LEU A 218 4.61 41.36 -14.83
N ASP A 219 4.87 42.63 -15.20
CA ASP A 219 6.20 43.14 -15.46
C ASP A 219 6.71 43.85 -14.19
N PHE A 220 7.76 43.31 -13.58
CA PHE A 220 8.31 43.76 -12.31
C PHE A 220 9.62 44.57 -12.53
N ASP A 221 9.67 45.78 -12.04
CA ASP A 221 10.82 46.68 -12.13
C ASP A 221 12.14 46.09 -11.61
N ALA A 222 13.22 46.51 -12.19
CA ALA A 222 14.57 46.12 -11.78
C ALA A 222 15.06 46.81 -10.50
N GLY A 223 14.48 47.92 -10.08
CA GLY A 223 15.02 48.74 -9.00
C GLY A 223 14.07 48.96 -7.81
N THR A 224 12.84 48.49 -7.89
CA THR A 224 11.82 48.74 -6.88
C THR A 224 11.06 47.43 -6.58
N ASN A 225 10.89 47.14 -5.30
CA ASN A 225 10.04 46.01 -4.93
C ASN A 225 8.59 46.32 -5.30
N GLN A 226 8.02 45.49 -6.18
CA GLN A 226 6.62 45.56 -6.62
C GLN A 226 5.91 44.32 -6.20
N TYR A 227 4.59 44.44 -5.90
CA TYR A 227 3.82 43.40 -5.24
C TYR A 227 2.53 43.10 -6.01
N ALA A 228 2.23 41.81 -6.18
CA ALA A 228 0.95 41.35 -6.69
C ALA A 228 0.35 40.31 -5.72
N GLN A 229 -0.95 40.20 -5.71
CA GLN A 229 -1.68 39.27 -4.85
C GLN A 229 -2.61 38.38 -5.67
N PHE A 230 -2.93 37.24 -5.10
CA PHE A 230 -3.97 36.33 -5.57
C PHE A 230 -4.55 35.55 -4.39
N VAL A 231 -5.71 34.94 -4.59
CA VAL A 231 -6.44 34.21 -3.55
C VAL A 231 -6.73 32.81 -4.05
N ILE A 232 -6.56 31.83 -3.18
CA ILE A 232 -6.92 30.42 -3.44
C ILE A 232 -7.75 29.93 -2.26
N ALA A 233 -8.91 29.31 -2.52
CA ALA A 233 -9.50 28.34 -1.61
C ALA A 233 -8.67 27.06 -1.73
N MET A 234 -7.83 26.81 -0.74
CA MET A 234 -6.95 25.62 -0.78
C MET A 234 -7.80 24.35 -0.71
N PRO A 235 -7.40 23.29 -1.43
CA PRO A 235 -8.10 22.01 -1.35
C PRO A 235 -8.17 21.47 0.09
N ASN A 236 -9.28 20.84 0.47
CA ASN A 236 -9.41 20.17 1.79
C ASN A 236 -8.37 19.07 1.99
N SER A 237 -7.87 18.50 0.88
CA SER A 237 -6.77 17.55 0.88
C SER A 237 -5.40 18.13 1.26
N TRP A 238 -5.27 19.46 1.37
CA TRP A 238 -4.04 20.06 1.90
C TRP A 238 -3.89 19.78 3.40
N ASN A 239 -2.72 19.30 3.81
CA ASN A 239 -2.43 18.97 5.21
C ASN A 239 -2.29 20.19 6.16
N LYS A 240 -2.60 21.39 5.70
CA LYS A 240 -2.48 22.70 6.40
C LYS A 240 -1.05 23.02 6.85
N GLY A 241 -0.07 22.26 6.34
CA GLY A 241 1.35 22.46 6.60
C GLY A 241 1.99 23.53 5.72
N THR A 242 3.31 23.51 5.67
CA THR A 242 4.07 24.42 4.82
C THR A 242 3.86 24.16 3.33
N ILE A 243 3.98 25.20 2.55
CA ILE A 243 3.94 25.17 1.09
C ILE A 243 5.29 25.63 0.51
N THR A 244 5.52 25.34 -0.76
CA THR A 244 6.64 25.90 -1.52
C THR A 244 6.14 26.46 -2.84
N PHE A 245 6.95 27.26 -3.53
CA PHE A 245 6.58 27.74 -4.86
C PHE A 245 7.74 27.66 -5.85
N THR A 246 7.38 27.66 -7.12
CA THR A 246 8.30 27.80 -8.25
C THR A 246 7.81 28.96 -9.12
N PRO A 247 8.62 30.01 -9.32
CA PRO A 247 8.28 31.10 -10.25
C PRO A 247 8.55 30.67 -11.70
N TYR A 248 7.65 31.09 -12.59
CA TYR A 248 7.83 30.98 -14.04
C TYR A 248 7.85 32.39 -14.61
N TRP A 249 8.91 32.74 -15.30
CA TRP A 249 9.12 34.10 -15.77
C TRP A 249 9.86 34.15 -17.11
N VAL A 250 9.89 35.30 -17.73
CA VAL A 250 10.69 35.55 -18.94
C VAL A 250 11.48 36.84 -18.75
N PRO A 251 12.76 36.90 -19.18
CA PRO A 251 13.57 38.11 -19.08
C PRO A 251 13.14 39.15 -20.13
N ALA A 252 13.10 40.42 -19.74
CA ALA A 252 12.90 41.55 -20.66
C ALA A 252 14.20 42.00 -21.34
N SER A 253 15.31 41.30 -21.12
CA SER A 253 16.60 41.61 -21.70
C SER A 253 17.51 40.37 -21.77
N THR A 254 18.69 40.54 -22.34
CA THR A 254 19.75 39.52 -22.37
C THR A 254 20.66 39.54 -21.14
N ASN A 255 20.24 40.18 -20.05
CA ASN A 255 21.00 40.22 -18.80
C ASN A 255 21.04 38.82 -18.16
N THR A 256 22.14 38.44 -17.52
CA THR A 256 22.39 37.16 -16.87
C THR A 256 22.44 37.26 -15.35
N GLY A 257 22.06 38.41 -14.79
CA GLY A 257 22.01 38.61 -13.34
C GLY A 257 20.90 37.78 -12.67
N ASN A 258 20.96 37.67 -11.37
CA ASN A 258 19.96 36.98 -10.57
C ASN A 258 18.69 37.83 -10.41
N CYS A 259 17.53 37.20 -10.57
CA CYS A 259 16.23 37.74 -10.18
C CYS A 259 15.74 37.00 -8.92
N ILE A 260 15.29 37.74 -7.92
CA ILE A 260 14.82 37.17 -6.65
C ILE A 260 13.31 37.32 -6.55
N TRP A 261 12.62 36.19 -6.57
CA TRP A 261 11.15 36.11 -6.39
C TRP A 261 10.82 35.74 -4.96
N GLY A 262 9.94 36.50 -4.29
CA GLY A 262 9.43 36.22 -2.95
C GLY A 262 7.95 35.84 -2.98
N LEU A 263 7.55 34.93 -2.09
CA LEU A 263 6.15 34.59 -1.85
C LEU A 263 5.89 34.47 -0.35
N GLN A 264 4.75 34.97 0.06
CA GLN A 264 4.20 34.85 1.41
C GLN A 264 2.70 34.62 1.35
N ALA A 265 2.10 34.07 2.43
CA ALA A 265 0.70 33.74 2.45
C ALA A 265 0.08 33.92 3.84
N VAL A 266 -1.25 34.16 3.88
CA VAL A 266 -2.06 34.20 5.10
C VAL A 266 -3.43 33.63 4.82
N SER A 267 -3.97 32.81 5.73
CA SER A 267 -5.28 32.17 5.62
C SER A 267 -6.30 32.88 6.52
N PHE A 268 -7.55 32.89 6.08
CA PHE A 268 -8.69 33.43 6.81
C PHE A 268 -9.86 32.46 6.74
N GLY A 269 -10.41 32.15 7.91
CA GLY A 269 -11.64 31.40 8.08
C GLY A 269 -12.87 32.32 8.19
N ASP A 270 -14.02 31.68 8.41
CA ASP A 270 -15.27 32.41 8.62
C ASP A 270 -15.16 33.33 9.85
N SER A 271 -15.55 34.58 9.68
CA SER A 271 -15.54 35.64 10.71
C SER A 271 -14.16 36.15 11.14
N ASP A 272 -13.08 35.74 10.48
CA ASP A 272 -11.73 36.26 10.73
C ASP A 272 -11.60 37.73 10.22
N GLY A 273 -10.85 38.54 10.95
CA GLY A 273 -10.51 39.89 10.51
C GLY A 273 -9.46 39.87 9.40
N ALA A 274 -9.80 40.46 8.24
CA ALA A 274 -8.90 40.47 7.07
C ALA A 274 -7.63 41.34 7.23
N ASP A 275 -7.50 42.11 8.32
CA ASP A 275 -6.31 42.90 8.61
C ASP A 275 -5.29 42.07 9.43
N ALA A 276 -4.65 41.15 8.76
CA ALA A 276 -3.60 40.29 9.36
C ALA A 276 -2.30 40.34 8.56
N VAL A 277 -1.19 40.07 9.25
CA VAL A 277 0.12 40.01 8.62
C VAL A 277 0.30 38.70 7.87
N PHE A 278 0.96 38.75 6.73
CA PHE A 278 1.40 37.54 6.03
C PHE A 278 2.37 36.74 6.89
N GLY A 279 2.46 35.44 6.66
CA GLY A 279 3.52 34.59 7.17
C GLY A 279 4.89 35.01 6.65
N THR A 280 5.95 34.38 7.17
CA THR A 280 7.33 34.72 6.76
C THR A 280 7.55 34.40 5.29
N VAL A 281 8.00 35.42 4.53
CA VAL A 281 8.34 35.27 3.11
C VAL A 281 9.47 34.26 2.91
N GLN A 282 9.37 33.50 1.83
CA GLN A 282 10.49 32.71 1.31
C GLN A 282 10.79 33.12 -0.12
N THR A 283 12.03 32.97 -0.51
CA THR A 283 12.50 33.43 -1.83
C THR A 283 12.99 32.28 -2.71
N SER A 284 12.91 32.51 -4.01
CA SER A 284 13.52 31.70 -5.07
C SER A 284 14.39 32.62 -5.91
N THR A 285 15.67 32.31 -6.03
CA THR A 285 16.63 33.09 -6.83
C THR A 285 16.95 32.34 -8.12
N ASP A 286 16.79 33.02 -9.25
CA ASP A 286 17.03 32.45 -10.56
C ASP A 286 17.85 33.43 -11.43
N ALA A 287 18.81 32.90 -12.17
CA ALA A 287 19.67 33.72 -13.01
C ALA A 287 19.11 33.85 -14.42
N GLY A 288 19.14 35.03 -14.99
CA GLY A 288 18.81 35.25 -16.40
C GLY A 288 19.70 34.41 -17.32
N ILE A 289 19.13 33.80 -18.36
CA ILE A 289 19.86 32.89 -19.27
C ILE A 289 20.48 33.60 -20.46
N GLY A 290 20.40 34.93 -20.52
CA GLY A 290 21.03 35.71 -21.60
C GLY A 290 20.24 35.73 -22.91
N THR A 291 19.02 35.23 -22.94
CA THR A 291 18.14 35.25 -24.11
C THR A 291 16.83 35.95 -23.76
N LEU A 292 16.45 36.90 -24.58
CA LEU A 292 15.19 37.65 -24.44
C LEU A 292 14.00 36.71 -24.61
N GLU A 293 12.99 36.83 -23.73
CA GLU A 293 11.69 36.14 -23.80
C GLU A 293 11.74 34.63 -23.73
N ASP A 294 12.86 34.00 -23.43
CA ASP A 294 12.91 32.57 -23.14
C ASP A 294 12.31 32.27 -21.76
N VAL A 295 11.47 31.23 -21.71
CA VAL A 295 10.79 30.84 -20.46
C VAL A 295 11.81 30.27 -19.48
N GLN A 296 11.82 30.83 -18.29
CA GLN A 296 12.63 30.38 -17.17
C GLN A 296 11.75 29.79 -16.08
N ILE A 297 12.21 28.73 -15.46
CA ILE A 297 11.57 28.04 -14.33
C ILE A 297 12.56 28.11 -13.18
N GLY A 298 12.27 28.97 -12.22
CA GLY A 298 13.16 29.17 -11.07
C GLY A 298 13.19 27.94 -10.14
N PRO A 299 14.18 27.88 -9.27
CA PRO A 299 14.25 26.85 -8.23
C PRO A 299 13.02 26.84 -7.32
N VAL A 300 12.71 25.68 -6.73
CA VAL A 300 11.70 25.59 -5.67
C VAL A 300 12.17 26.38 -4.45
N SER A 301 11.31 27.20 -3.87
CA SER A 301 11.61 27.99 -2.66
C SER A 301 11.86 27.10 -1.44
N ALA A 302 12.39 27.69 -0.37
CA ALA A 302 12.27 27.12 0.96
C ALA A 302 10.78 27.05 1.41
N ALA A 303 10.51 26.28 2.46
CA ALA A 303 9.15 26.06 2.98
C ALA A 303 8.56 27.35 3.58
N ILE A 304 7.40 27.75 3.09
CA ILE A 304 6.62 28.91 3.55
C ILE A 304 5.64 28.43 4.61
N THR A 305 5.67 29.03 5.79
CA THR A 305 4.61 28.89 6.78
C THR A 305 3.50 29.90 6.47
N VAL A 306 2.30 29.39 6.20
CA VAL A 306 1.12 30.24 5.96
C VAL A 306 0.75 30.92 7.27
N GLY A 307 0.57 32.24 7.25
CA GLY A 307 0.07 33.01 8.41
C GLY A 307 -1.38 32.67 8.74
N GLY A 308 -1.86 33.05 9.90
CA GLY A 308 -3.14 32.61 10.43
C GLY A 308 -3.06 31.18 10.96
N THR A 309 -4.18 30.53 11.06
CA THR A 309 -4.29 29.11 11.44
C THR A 309 -5.12 28.41 10.37
N PRO A 310 -4.51 27.95 9.27
CA PRO A 310 -5.25 27.39 8.15
C PRO A 310 -6.13 26.21 8.57
N LEU A 311 -7.39 26.25 8.16
CA LEU A 311 -8.40 25.19 8.34
C LEU A 311 -9.01 24.81 6.99
N ASP A 312 -9.85 23.77 6.99
CA ASP A 312 -10.67 23.45 5.82
C ASP A 312 -11.64 24.60 5.54
N GLU A 313 -11.99 24.82 4.29
CA GLU A 313 -12.87 25.88 3.80
C GLU A 313 -12.31 27.32 3.92
N ASP A 314 -11.10 27.51 4.47
CA ASP A 314 -10.47 28.82 4.52
C ASP A 314 -10.04 29.31 3.14
N ILE A 315 -10.00 30.65 3.00
CA ILE A 315 -9.36 31.28 1.84
C ILE A 315 -7.95 31.74 2.20
N THR A 316 -6.99 31.46 1.33
CA THR A 316 -5.61 31.85 1.54
C THR A 316 -5.22 32.96 0.55
N PHE A 317 -4.79 34.09 1.08
CA PHE A 317 -4.23 35.19 0.32
C PHE A 317 -2.74 34.98 0.16
N PHE A 318 -2.25 35.16 -1.05
CA PHE A 318 -0.86 35.09 -1.42
C PHE A 318 -0.36 36.45 -1.91
N GLN A 319 0.89 36.77 -1.58
CA GLN A 319 1.56 37.93 -2.15
C GLN A 319 2.89 37.48 -2.77
N VAL A 320 3.02 37.71 -4.08
CA VAL A 320 4.25 37.50 -4.84
C VAL A 320 4.90 38.86 -5.12
N TYR A 321 6.22 38.90 -5.09
CA TYR A 321 6.95 40.11 -5.41
C TYR A 321 8.34 39.77 -5.97
N ARG A 322 8.94 40.73 -6.66
CA ARG A 322 10.38 40.74 -6.95
C ARG A 322 11.10 41.52 -5.85
N ASP A 323 12.09 40.90 -5.24
CA ASP A 323 12.96 41.57 -4.24
C ASP A 323 14.11 42.32 -4.91
N ALA A 324 13.75 43.27 -5.79
CA ALA A 324 14.68 44.06 -6.58
C ALA A 324 15.61 44.91 -5.72
N ALA A 325 15.23 45.24 -4.48
CA ALA A 325 16.06 45.97 -3.54
C ALA A 325 17.11 45.11 -2.82
N ALA A 326 16.99 43.78 -2.90
CA ALA A 326 17.96 42.87 -2.29
C ALA A 326 19.32 42.96 -3.04
N GLY A 327 20.41 43.00 -2.30
CA GLY A 327 21.76 43.05 -2.93
C GLY A 327 22.11 41.81 -3.77
N GLY A 328 21.33 40.74 -3.65
CA GLY A 328 21.45 39.52 -4.46
C GLY A 328 20.63 39.55 -5.76
N ASP A 329 19.65 40.45 -5.92
CA ASP A 329 18.96 40.69 -7.18
C ASP A 329 19.86 41.60 -8.05
N THR A 330 20.42 41.00 -9.07
CA THR A 330 21.36 41.63 -9.99
C THR A 330 20.86 41.63 -11.44
N PHE A 331 19.63 41.20 -11.65
CA PHE A 331 18.98 41.26 -12.95
C PHE A 331 18.53 42.69 -13.23
N SER A 332 19.32 43.45 -14.01
CA SER A 332 19.20 44.88 -14.20
C SER A 332 18.15 45.35 -15.21
N ALA A 333 17.19 44.45 -15.55
CA ALA A 333 16.06 44.76 -16.39
C ALA A 333 14.77 44.25 -15.73
N ASP A 334 13.64 44.61 -16.30
CA ASP A 334 12.35 44.14 -15.82
C ASP A 334 12.22 42.62 -15.99
N ALA A 335 11.61 41.98 -15.00
CA ALA A 335 11.34 40.55 -14.98
C ALA A 335 9.85 40.30 -15.13
N ARG A 336 9.48 39.58 -16.18
CA ARG A 336 8.10 39.34 -16.59
C ARG A 336 7.59 38.03 -16.02
N LEU A 337 6.79 38.10 -14.96
CA LEU A 337 6.19 36.91 -14.32
C LEU A 337 5.10 36.33 -15.22
N LEU A 338 5.21 35.05 -15.58
CA LEU A 338 4.15 34.27 -16.24
C LEU A 338 3.16 33.66 -15.24
N GLY A 339 3.65 33.32 -14.06
CA GLY A 339 2.86 32.74 -12.98
C GLY A 339 3.72 32.03 -11.95
N VAL A 340 3.05 31.46 -10.96
CA VAL A 340 3.68 30.67 -9.91
C VAL A 340 3.03 29.31 -9.80
N LYS A 341 3.83 28.29 -9.56
CA LYS A 341 3.34 26.97 -9.19
C LYS A 341 3.48 26.81 -7.69
N ILE A 342 2.35 26.71 -6.99
CA ILE A 342 2.28 26.38 -5.57
C ILE A 342 2.36 24.88 -5.41
N ILE A 343 3.17 24.41 -4.46
CA ILE A 343 3.39 23.00 -4.16
C ILE A 343 3.06 22.80 -2.69
N PHE A 344 2.21 21.83 -2.39
CA PHE A 344 1.76 21.55 -1.03
C PHE A 344 1.63 20.04 -0.81
N THR A 345 1.65 19.61 0.46
CA THR A 345 1.48 18.20 0.83
C THR A 345 0.00 17.92 1.08
N THR A 346 -0.48 16.80 0.56
CA THR A 346 -1.85 16.32 0.83
C THR A 346 -1.85 15.29 1.96
N ASP A 347 -2.94 15.18 2.72
CA ASP A 347 -3.16 14.20 3.79
C ASP A 347 -4.33 13.25 3.51
N GLN A 348 -5.01 13.43 2.38
CA GLN A 348 -6.09 12.58 1.89
C GLN A 348 -6.10 12.52 0.35
N GLU A 349 -6.79 11.53 -0.22
CA GLU A 349 -6.78 11.28 -1.66
C GLU A 349 -7.63 12.25 -2.48
N ASN A 350 -8.60 12.87 -1.85
CA ASN A 350 -9.53 13.80 -2.49
C ASN A 350 -10.06 14.82 -1.46
N ASP A 351 -10.84 15.78 -1.92
CA ASP A 351 -11.40 16.87 -1.12
C ASP A 351 -12.74 16.52 -0.44
N ALA A 352 -13.14 15.24 -0.44
CA ALA A 352 -14.43 14.81 0.12
C ALA A 352 -14.34 14.43 1.61
#